data_976e3a233c5cf3f50abed6cec2fddd0b
#
_entry.id   976e3a233c5cf3f50abed6cec2fddd0b
#
_cell.length_a   1.000
_cell.length_b   1.000
_cell.length_c   1.000
_cell.angle_alpha   90.00
_cell.angle_beta   90.00
_cell.angle_gamma   90.00
#
_symmetry.space_group_name_H-M   'P 1'
#
loop_
_entity.id
_entity.type
_entity.pdbx_description
1 polymer ?
#
loop_
_entity_poly.entity_id
_entity_poly.type
_entity_poly.pdbx_seq_one_letter_code
_entity_poly.pdbx_strand_id
1 'polypeptide(L)'
;LTAENVKEERTRITFDVAFGGERLKALTVSLCGRHQADNACAALGALLALKKKGFKIPTSAVRAGLADVHWPGRLEYFGRVLLDGAHNDPGVRALCGYLDRWMPKENTVLISAMMRDKETEKMCQRLAARVRCVVCTQPNNPRAMPAGELAKEFEAQGIRAYAFAHVKDALEEARRLAGPEGNVVCAGSLYLIGEMRTVLREERDKR
;
A
#
# COMPACT_ATOMS: atom_id res chain seq x y z
N LEU A 1 -2.55 -1.40 -24.34
CA LEU A 1 -2.14 -2.72 -23.88
C LEU A 1 -3.05 -3.19 -22.76
N THR A 2 -3.37 -4.48 -22.74
CA THR A 2 -4.23 -5.10 -21.71
C THR A 2 -3.52 -6.29 -21.13
N ALA A 3 -3.52 -6.39 -19.80
CA ALA A 3 -3.01 -7.55 -19.09
C ALA A 3 -4.04 -8.70 -19.16
N GLU A 4 -3.56 -9.89 -19.49
CA GLU A 4 -4.36 -11.11 -19.55
C GLU A 4 -3.80 -12.13 -18.55
N ASN A 5 -4.62 -13.09 -18.11
CA ASN A 5 -4.20 -14.16 -17.19
C ASN A 5 -3.52 -13.67 -15.92
N VAL A 6 -4.01 -12.53 -15.36
CA VAL A 6 -3.42 -11.92 -14.16
C VAL A 6 -3.56 -12.85 -12.96
N LYS A 7 -2.40 -13.26 -12.42
CA LYS A 7 -2.29 -14.01 -11.16
C LYS A 7 -1.67 -13.09 -10.10
N GLU A 8 -2.31 -13.03 -8.96
CA GLU A 8 -1.87 -12.23 -7.83
C GLU A 8 -1.35 -13.14 -6.72
N GLU A 9 -0.13 -12.87 -6.28
CA GLU A 9 0.49 -13.45 -5.09
C GLU A 9 0.65 -12.36 -4.02
N ARG A 10 1.00 -12.75 -2.81
CA ARG A 10 1.11 -11.80 -1.70
C ARG A 10 2.14 -10.70 -1.92
N THR A 11 3.20 -10.96 -2.70
CA THR A 11 4.33 -10.04 -2.88
C THR A 11 4.58 -9.63 -4.34
N ARG A 12 3.84 -10.17 -5.29
CA ARG A 12 4.02 -9.92 -6.71
C ARG A 12 2.77 -10.26 -7.51
N ILE A 13 2.76 -9.81 -8.75
CA ILE A 13 1.78 -10.26 -9.75
C ILE A 13 2.50 -10.85 -10.96
N THR A 14 1.81 -11.75 -11.67
CA THR A 14 2.22 -12.22 -12.99
C THR A 14 1.07 -12.07 -13.98
N PHE A 15 1.37 -11.77 -15.23
CA PHE A 15 0.36 -11.62 -16.28
C PHE A 15 0.96 -11.84 -17.66
N ASP A 16 0.10 -12.03 -18.66
CA ASP A 16 0.44 -12.06 -20.06
C ASP A 16 0.08 -10.73 -20.72
N VAL A 17 0.84 -10.31 -21.74
CA VAL A 17 0.56 -9.10 -22.50
C VAL A 17 1.12 -9.18 -23.93
N ALA A 18 0.44 -8.58 -24.90
CA ALA A 18 0.98 -8.35 -26.22
C ALA A 18 1.91 -7.12 -26.21
N PHE A 19 3.16 -7.25 -26.66
CA PHE A 19 4.15 -6.18 -26.65
C PHE A 19 4.99 -6.21 -27.93
N GLY A 20 4.88 -5.19 -28.76
CA GLY A 20 5.71 -5.04 -29.97
C GLY A 20 5.57 -6.17 -31.01
N GLY A 21 4.38 -6.75 -31.13
CA GLY A 21 4.09 -7.90 -32.00
C GLY A 21 4.37 -9.27 -31.37
N GLU A 22 4.94 -9.32 -30.18
CA GLU A 22 5.20 -10.54 -29.42
C GLU A 22 4.21 -10.70 -28.26
N ARG A 23 3.90 -11.93 -27.89
CA ARG A 23 3.14 -12.23 -26.67
C ARG A 23 4.11 -12.58 -25.54
N LEU A 24 4.24 -11.69 -24.57
CA LEU A 24 5.03 -11.92 -23.36
C LEU A 24 4.17 -12.68 -22.34
N LYS A 25 4.51 -13.93 -22.06
CA LYS A 25 3.84 -14.77 -21.07
C LYS A 25 4.54 -14.67 -19.72
N ALA A 26 3.75 -14.78 -18.65
CA ALA A 26 4.21 -14.81 -17.26
C ALA A 26 5.16 -13.65 -16.93
N LEU A 27 4.79 -12.43 -17.35
CA LEU A 27 5.54 -11.23 -17.01
C LEU A 27 5.35 -10.94 -15.53
N THR A 28 6.45 -10.85 -14.78
CA THR A 28 6.43 -10.65 -13.33
C THR A 28 6.62 -9.18 -12.99
N VAL A 29 5.82 -8.66 -12.05
CA VAL A 29 5.99 -7.35 -11.41
C VAL A 29 6.11 -7.56 -9.91
N SER A 30 7.21 -7.14 -9.32
CA SER A 30 7.48 -7.24 -7.88
C SER A 30 6.79 -6.15 -7.05
N LEU A 31 5.54 -5.84 -7.42
CA LEU A 31 4.63 -5.00 -6.67
C LEU A 31 3.33 -5.76 -6.42
N CYS A 32 2.74 -5.55 -5.26
CA CYS A 32 1.51 -6.20 -4.85
C CYS A 32 0.27 -5.45 -5.37
N GLY A 33 -0.84 -6.19 -5.51
CA GLY A 33 -2.11 -5.64 -5.90
C GLY A 33 -2.38 -5.72 -7.41
N ARG A 34 -3.58 -6.22 -7.76
CA ARG A 34 -3.99 -6.46 -9.14
C ARG A 34 -3.88 -5.25 -10.06
N HIS A 35 -4.10 -4.04 -9.52
CA HIS A 35 -3.99 -2.77 -10.25
C HIS A 35 -2.57 -2.51 -10.81
N GLN A 36 -1.55 -3.19 -10.30
CA GLN A 36 -0.19 -3.08 -10.82
C GLN A 36 -0.03 -3.69 -12.22
N ALA A 37 -0.93 -4.58 -12.63
CA ALA A 37 -0.96 -5.09 -14.01
C ALA A 37 -1.32 -3.95 -14.99
N ASP A 38 -2.30 -3.11 -14.65
CA ASP A 38 -2.69 -1.97 -15.46
C ASP A 38 -1.58 -0.90 -15.49
N ASN A 39 -0.95 -0.63 -14.34
CA ASN A 39 0.22 0.26 -14.27
C ASN A 39 1.39 -0.25 -15.12
N ALA A 40 1.66 -1.54 -15.09
CA ALA A 40 2.68 -2.15 -15.94
C ALA A 40 2.33 -2.06 -17.43
N CYS A 41 1.07 -2.26 -17.80
CA CYS A 41 0.60 -2.06 -19.18
C CYS A 41 0.79 -0.61 -19.65
N ALA A 42 0.55 0.39 -18.79
CA ALA A 42 0.80 1.78 -19.10
C ALA A 42 2.30 2.04 -19.34
N ALA A 43 3.18 1.51 -18.46
CA ALA A 43 4.63 1.61 -18.62
C ALA A 43 5.11 0.93 -19.91
N LEU A 44 4.59 -0.27 -20.22
CA LEU A 44 4.87 -0.97 -21.46
C LEU A 44 4.43 -0.18 -22.70
N GLY A 45 3.29 0.51 -22.63
CA GLY A 45 2.83 1.42 -23.68
C GLY A 45 3.82 2.54 -23.95
N ALA A 46 4.35 3.16 -22.89
CA ALA A 46 5.41 4.18 -23.03
C ALA A 46 6.70 3.61 -23.65
N LEU A 47 7.11 2.41 -23.25
CA LEU A 47 8.28 1.73 -23.85
C LEU A 47 8.07 1.43 -25.34
N LEU A 48 6.85 1.05 -25.77
CA LEU A 48 6.55 0.86 -27.21
C LEU A 48 6.64 2.18 -27.97
N ALA A 49 6.20 3.29 -27.39
CA ALA A 49 6.34 4.59 -28.02
C ALA A 49 7.83 4.98 -28.19
N LEU A 50 8.68 4.68 -27.21
CA LEU A 50 10.11 4.89 -27.30
C LEU A 50 10.75 3.98 -28.36
N LYS A 51 10.37 2.70 -28.44
CA LYS A 51 10.84 1.79 -29.52
C LYS A 51 10.53 2.36 -30.91
N LYS A 52 9.32 2.92 -31.11
CA LYS A 52 8.95 3.59 -32.38
C LYS A 52 9.82 4.80 -32.70
N LYS A 53 10.40 5.47 -31.68
CA LYS A 53 11.36 6.57 -31.84
C LYS A 53 12.83 6.10 -32.03
N GLY A 54 13.06 4.79 -32.20
CA GLY A 54 14.38 4.22 -32.43
C GLY A 54 15.18 3.78 -31.22
N PHE A 55 14.60 3.87 -30.00
CA PHE A 55 15.27 3.34 -28.83
C PHE A 55 15.32 1.80 -28.87
N LYS A 56 16.50 1.24 -28.62
CA LYS A 56 16.69 -0.21 -28.53
C LYS A 56 16.29 -0.70 -27.11
N ILE A 57 15.14 -1.32 -27.01
CA ILE A 57 14.62 -1.86 -25.74
C ILE A 57 14.37 -3.36 -25.94
N PRO A 58 15.31 -4.23 -25.53
CA PRO A 58 15.14 -5.67 -25.65
C PRO A 58 14.11 -6.19 -24.65
N THR A 59 13.39 -7.24 -25.01
CA THR A 59 12.37 -7.88 -24.15
C THR A 59 12.95 -8.37 -22.83
N SER A 60 14.22 -8.80 -22.81
CA SER A 60 14.91 -9.19 -21.58
C SER A 60 15.04 -8.03 -20.57
N ALA A 61 15.34 -6.81 -21.04
CA ALA A 61 15.40 -5.63 -20.18
C ALA A 61 14.02 -5.24 -19.64
N VAL A 62 12.95 -5.41 -20.46
CA VAL A 62 11.57 -5.19 -20.01
C VAL A 62 11.22 -6.17 -18.87
N ARG A 63 11.52 -7.47 -19.04
CA ARG A 63 11.28 -8.49 -18.01
C ARG A 63 12.06 -8.19 -16.73
N ALA A 64 13.34 -7.92 -16.85
CA ALA A 64 14.20 -7.61 -15.71
C ALA A 64 13.73 -6.36 -14.96
N GLY A 65 13.44 -5.27 -15.66
CA GLY A 65 13.00 -4.02 -15.04
C GLY A 65 11.65 -4.14 -14.31
N LEU A 66 10.71 -4.91 -14.83
CA LEU A 66 9.44 -5.16 -14.14
C LEU A 66 9.60 -6.11 -12.94
N ALA A 67 10.46 -7.12 -13.05
CA ALA A 67 10.74 -8.05 -11.96
C ALA A 67 11.55 -7.42 -10.82
N ASP A 68 12.35 -6.40 -11.11
CA ASP A 68 13.19 -5.70 -10.12
C ASP A 68 12.55 -4.39 -9.60
N VAL A 69 11.34 -4.07 -10.03
CA VAL A 69 10.68 -2.83 -9.61
C VAL A 69 10.42 -2.83 -8.10
N HIS A 70 10.87 -1.77 -7.45
CA HIS A 70 10.61 -1.48 -6.05
C HIS A 70 10.02 -0.08 -5.90
N TRP A 71 8.91 0.04 -5.19
CA TRP A 71 8.26 1.33 -4.93
C TRP A 71 7.94 1.47 -3.45
N PRO A 72 8.66 2.31 -2.72
CA PRO A 72 8.44 2.51 -1.30
C PRO A 72 6.99 2.90 -0.97
N GLY A 73 6.43 2.26 0.05
CA GLY A 73 5.06 2.52 0.51
C GLY A 73 3.97 2.07 -0.46
N ARG A 74 4.25 1.08 -1.32
CA ARG A 74 3.24 0.39 -2.12
C ARG A 74 3.19 -1.08 -1.71
N LEU A 75 2.30 -1.38 -0.76
CA LEU A 75 2.20 -2.69 -0.11
C LEU A 75 3.59 -3.23 0.29
N GLU A 76 4.41 -2.33 0.88
CA GLU A 76 5.78 -2.61 1.31
C GLU A 76 5.79 -3.23 2.70
N TYR A 77 6.44 -4.40 2.84
CA TYR A 77 6.51 -5.13 4.09
C TYR A 77 7.79 -4.84 4.88
N PHE A 78 7.64 -4.60 6.18
CA PHE A 78 8.68 -4.62 7.20
C PHE A 78 8.29 -5.67 8.26
N GLY A 79 8.68 -6.91 8.04
CA GLY A 79 8.19 -8.04 8.85
C GLY A 79 6.67 -8.17 8.76
N ARG A 80 5.97 -7.96 9.89
CA ARG A 80 4.50 -8.00 9.97
C ARG A 80 3.84 -6.61 9.81
N VAL A 81 4.61 -5.58 9.53
CA VAL A 81 4.09 -4.23 9.25
C VAL A 81 4.02 -4.02 7.74
N LEU A 82 2.83 -3.77 7.24
CA LEU A 82 2.55 -3.42 5.85
C LEU A 82 2.38 -1.92 5.71
N LEU A 83 3.15 -1.28 4.86
CA LEU A 83 3.02 0.13 4.52
C LEU A 83 2.34 0.30 3.16
N ASP A 84 1.29 1.09 3.10
CA ASP A 84 0.64 1.45 1.83
C ASP A 84 0.26 2.92 1.77
N GLY A 85 0.64 3.57 0.68
CA GLY A 85 0.40 4.98 0.42
C GLY A 85 -1.02 5.33 -0.02
N ALA A 86 -2.01 4.48 0.22
CA ALA A 86 -3.43 4.78 0.00
C ALA A 86 -3.83 6.02 0.81
N HIS A 87 -4.24 7.09 0.12
CA HIS A 87 -4.55 8.40 0.70
C HIS A 87 -5.76 9.08 0.06
N ASN A 88 -6.50 8.35 -0.75
CA ASN A 88 -7.74 8.74 -1.43
C ASN A 88 -8.65 7.52 -1.61
N ASP A 89 -9.92 7.73 -1.97
CA ASP A 89 -10.89 6.64 -2.08
C ASP A 89 -10.47 5.53 -3.06
N PRO A 90 -9.97 5.80 -4.28
CA PRO A 90 -9.48 4.75 -5.17
C PRO A 90 -8.31 3.94 -4.59
N GLY A 91 -7.34 4.60 -3.94
CA GLY A 91 -6.21 3.93 -3.28
C GLY A 91 -6.67 3.06 -2.13
N VAL A 92 -7.57 3.57 -1.27
CA VAL A 92 -8.13 2.79 -0.16
C VAL A 92 -8.93 1.59 -0.67
N ARG A 93 -9.68 1.71 -1.75
CA ARG A 93 -10.36 0.56 -2.37
C ARG A 93 -9.39 -0.51 -2.83
N ALA A 94 -8.28 -0.12 -3.46
CA ALA A 94 -7.24 -1.07 -3.87
C ALA A 94 -6.61 -1.78 -2.67
N LEU A 95 -6.26 -1.02 -1.61
CA LEU A 95 -5.76 -1.58 -0.35
C LEU A 95 -6.79 -2.53 0.28
N CYS A 96 -8.06 -2.15 0.34
CA CYS A 96 -9.13 -3.00 0.86
C CYS A 96 -9.21 -4.35 0.14
N GLY A 97 -9.13 -4.36 -1.19
CA GLY A 97 -9.11 -5.61 -1.96
C GLY A 97 -7.92 -6.51 -1.63
N TYR A 98 -6.77 -5.91 -1.29
CA TYR A 98 -5.61 -6.65 -0.80
C TYR A 98 -5.83 -7.21 0.61
N LEU A 99 -6.37 -6.38 1.54
CA LEU A 99 -6.66 -6.80 2.91
C LEU A 99 -7.67 -7.96 2.94
N ASP A 100 -8.77 -7.85 2.20
CA ASP A 100 -9.80 -8.89 2.09
C ASP A 100 -9.23 -10.25 1.68
N ARG A 101 -8.15 -10.26 0.90
CA ARG A 101 -7.53 -11.47 0.39
C ARG A 101 -6.45 -12.06 1.29
N TRP A 102 -5.65 -11.19 1.94
CA TRP A 102 -4.40 -11.62 2.55
C TRP A 102 -4.29 -11.35 4.06
N MET A 103 -5.20 -10.57 4.63
CA MET A 103 -5.13 -10.13 6.03
C MET A 103 -6.46 -10.31 6.75
N PRO A 104 -6.61 -11.38 7.56
CA PRO A 104 -7.82 -11.57 8.35
C PRO A 104 -8.08 -10.37 9.28
N LYS A 105 -9.32 -9.88 9.27
CA LYS A 105 -9.76 -8.71 10.06
C LYS A 105 -9.37 -8.83 11.53
N GLU A 106 -9.61 -9.98 12.11
CA GLU A 106 -9.44 -10.27 13.55
C GLU A 106 -7.97 -10.14 14.00
N ASN A 107 -7.06 -10.34 13.06
CA ASN A 107 -5.61 -10.31 13.31
C ASN A 107 -4.93 -9.05 12.77
N THR A 108 -5.70 -8.06 12.31
CA THR A 108 -5.15 -6.87 11.65
C THR A 108 -5.48 -5.60 12.44
N VAL A 109 -4.45 -4.84 12.77
CA VAL A 109 -4.53 -3.50 13.38
C VAL A 109 -4.11 -2.46 12.35
N LEU A 110 -4.89 -1.39 12.21
CA LEU A 110 -4.56 -0.28 11.31
C LEU A 110 -3.87 0.85 12.09
N ILE A 111 -2.76 1.36 11.57
CA ILE A 111 -2.25 2.68 11.91
C ILE A 111 -2.71 3.64 10.81
N SER A 112 -3.37 4.73 11.17
CA SER A 112 -3.86 5.68 10.17
C SER A 112 -3.59 7.13 10.54
N ALA A 113 -3.31 7.92 9.50
CA ALA A 113 -3.37 9.37 9.53
C ALA A 113 -3.94 9.85 8.20
N MET A 114 -4.69 10.93 8.23
CA MET A 114 -5.31 11.49 7.02
C MET A 114 -5.11 13.01 6.98
N MET A 115 -5.18 13.57 5.79
CA MET A 115 -5.15 15.01 5.60
C MET A 115 -6.58 15.55 5.65
N ARG A 116 -6.78 16.77 6.18
CA ARG A 116 -8.10 17.41 6.35
C ARG A 116 -8.87 17.61 5.04
N ASP A 117 -8.15 17.70 3.91
CA ASP A 117 -8.71 17.96 2.57
C ASP A 117 -9.20 16.68 1.85
N LYS A 118 -9.30 15.54 2.53
CA LYS A 118 -9.71 14.26 1.94
C LYS A 118 -11.14 13.86 2.32
N GLU A 119 -11.72 12.96 1.56
CA GLU A 119 -13.03 12.32 1.86
C GLU A 119 -12.85 11.29 2.99
N THR A 120 -12.56 11.78 4.20
CA THR A 120 -12.14 10.99 5.35
C THR A 120 -13.18 9.97 5.76
N GLU A 121 -14.44 10.35 5.80
CA GLU A 121 -15.55 9.48 6.20
C GLU A 121 -15.61 8.20 5.37
N LYS A 122 -15.58 8.32 4.02
CA LYS A 122 -15.61 7.17 3.10
C LYS A 122 -14.40 6.26 3.30
N MET A 123 -13.23 6.86 3.50
CA MET A 123 -11.99 6.12 3.73
C MET A 123 -12.04 5.37 5.06
N CYS A 124 -12.50 6.02 6.14
CA CYS A 124 -12.69 5.41 7.46
C CYS A 124 -13.69 4.25 7.40
N GLN A 125 -14.84 4.44 6.75
CA GLN A 125 -15.85 3.40 6.58
C GLN A 125 -15.27 2.14 5.91
N ARG A 126 -14.50 2.31 4.83
CA ARG A 126 -13.92 1.17 4.11
C ARG A 126 -12.87 0.42 4.93
N LEU A 127 -11.99 1.16 5.60
CA LEU A 127 -10.90 0.57 6.39
C LEU A 127 -11.44 -0.07 7.68
N ALA A 128 -12.40 0.55 8.37
CA ALA A 128 -13.02 0.03 9.58
C ALA A 128 -13.63 -1.36 9.39
N ALA A 129 -14.20 -1.63 8.22
CA ALA A 129 -14.79 -2.93 7.92
C ALA A 129 -13.76 -4.09 7.88
N ARG A 130 -12.45 -3.79 7.75
CA ARG A 130 -11.38 -4.77 7.43
C ARG A 130 -10.31 -4.92 8.49
N VAL A 131 -10.44 -4.20 9.60
CA VAL A 131 -9.46 -4.25 10.69
C VAL A 131 -10.15 -4.40 12.04
N ARG A 132 -9.44 -4.92 13.02
CA ARG A 132 -9.98 -5.15 14.37
C ARG A 132 -10.10 -3.87 15.18
N CYS A 133 -9.12 -2.99 15.05
CA CYS A 133 -9.08 -1.69 15.68
C CYS A 133 -8.12 -0.76 14.93
N VAL A 134 -8.17 0.53 15.26
CA VAL A 134 -7.37 1.56 14.61
C VAL A 134 -6.53 2.31 15.65
N VAL A 135 -5.29 2.59 15.30
CA VAL A 135 -4.40 3.50 16.03
C VAL A 135 -4.19 4.73 15.15
N CYS A 136 -4.84 5.81 15.48
CA CYS A 136 -4.72 7.08 14.79
C CYS A 136 -3.49 7.84 15.26
N THR A 137 -2.78 8.48 14.32
CA THR A 137 -1.63 9.32 14.63
C THR A 137 -1.59 10.54 13.74
N GLN A 138 -0.65 11.43 13.98
CA GLN A 138 -0.51 12.67 13.25
C GLN A 138 0.94 12.81 12.77
N PRO A 139 1.21 12.71 11.46
CA PRO A 139 2.53 13.01 10.91
C PRO A 139 2.83 14.49 11.03
N ASN A 140 4.10 14.84 11.03
CA ASN A 140 4.56 16.23 11.10
C ASN A 140 4.25 17.01 9.81
N ASN A 141 2.97 17.32 9.63
CA ASN A 141 2.47 18.09 8.49
C ASN A 141 1.31 18.99 8.95
N PRO A 142 1.29 20.30 8.63
CA PRO A 142 0.25 21.24 9.08
C PRO A 142 -1.15 20.92 8.54
N ARG A 143 -1.26 20.15 7.44
CA ARG A 143 -2.55 19.68 6.89
C ARG A 143 -3.05 18.38 7.53
N ALA A 144 -2.25 17.77 8.39
CA ALA A 144 -2.67 16.52 9.03
C ALA A 144 -3.89 16.76 9.93
N MET A 145 -4.85 15.87 9.86
CA MET A 145 -5.97 15.83 10.82
C MET A 145 -5.40 15.42 12.17
N PRO A 146 -5.76 16.10 13.27
CA PRO A 146 -5.38 15.66 14.61
C PRO A 146 -5.80 14.23 14.89
N ALA A 147 -4.93 13.47 15.53
CA ALA A 147 -5.16 12.04 15.78
C ALA A 147 -6.49 11.78 16.54
N GLY A 148 -6.85 12.66 17.50
CA GLY A 148 -8.11 12.54 18.24
C GLY A 148 -9.36 12.84 17.40
N GLU A 149 -9.27 13.73 16.39
CA GLU A 149 -10.35 13.96 15.44
C GLU A 149 -10.54 12.74 14.54
N LEU A 150 -9.45 12.21 14.00
CA LEU A 150 -9.49 11.02 13.16
C LEU A 150 -10.00 9.79 13.92
N ALA A 151 -9.65 9.64 15.19
CA ALA A 151 -10.16 8.56 16.03
C ALA A 151 -11.69 8.61 16.14
N LYS A 152 -12.29 9.78 16.33
CA LYS A 152 -13.74 9.97 16.36
C LYS A 152 -14.42 9.59 15.03
N GLU A 153 -13.77 9.89 13.89
CA GLU A 153 -14.27 9.47 12.58
C GLU A 153 -14.34 7.94 12.46
N PHE A 154 -13.34 7.23 12.98
CA PHE A 154 -13.37 5.76 13.02
C PHE A 154 -14.36 5.21 14.04
N GLU A 155 -14.49 5.82 15.21
CA GLU A 155 -15.47 5.45 16.22
C GLU A 155 -16.92 5.62 15.71
N ALA A 156 -17.18 6.64 14.90
CA ALA A 156 -18.46 6.82 14.21
C ALA A 156 -18.77 5.68 13.22
N GLN A 157 -17.76 4.94 12.76
CA GLN A 157 -17.93 3.73 11.97
C GLN A 157 -18.07 2.45 12.82
N GLY A 158 -18.21 2.58 14.14
CA GLY A 158 -18.43 1.46 15.06
C GLY A 158 -17.17 0.64 15.38
N ILE A 159 -15.97 1.17 15.13
CA ILE A 159 -14.71 0.48 15.44
C ILE A 159 -13.95 1.19 16.56
N ARG A 160 -13.29 0.41 17.43
CA ARG A 160 -12.42 0.97 18.47
C ARG A 160 -11.23 1.69 17.86
N ALA A 161 -11.02 2.94 18.25
CA ALA A 161 -9.89 3.74 17.83
C ALA A 161 -9.10 4.30 19.03
N TYR A 162 -7.80 4.49 18.82
CA TYR A 162 -6.87 5.05 19.78
C TYR A 162 -6.15 6.22 19.11
N ALA A 163 -5.75 7.24 19.87
CA ALA A 163 -5.07 8.43 19.34
C ALA A 163 -3.70 8.63 20.00
N PHE A 164 -2.67 8.79 19.16
CA PHE A 164 -1.29 9.04 19.58
C PHE A 164 -0.72 10.23 18.80
N ALA A 165 -0.01 11.11 19.48
CA ALA A 165 0.59 12.29 18.85
C ALA A 165 1.76 11.92 17.92
N HIS A 166 2.51 10.88 18.25
CA HIS A 166 3.72 10.50 17.53
C HIS A 166 3.59 9.15 16.84
N VAL A 167 4.16 9.08 15.64
CA VAL A 167 4.13 7.87 14.79
C VAL A 167 4.80 6.67 15.46
N LYS A 168 5.87 6.91 16.23
CA LYS A 168 6.57 5.86 16.96
C LYS A 168 5.69 5.22 18.03
N ASP A 169 5.02 6.04 18.85
CA ASP A 169 4.15 5.55 19.92
C ASP A 169 2.95 4.78 19.34
N ALA A 170 2.42 5.27 18.21
CA ALA A 170 1.37 4.59 17.47
C ALA A 170 1.81 3.21 16.95
N LEU A 171 3.07 3.08 16.50
CA LEU A 171 3.63 1.80 16.06
C LEU A 171 3.77 0.81 17.22
N GLU A 172 4.28 1.26 18.36
CA GLU A 172 4.44 0.44 19.57
C GLU A 172 3.08 -0.08 20.05
N GLU A 173 2.07 0.79 20.13
CA GLU A 173 0.73 0.40 20.54
C GLU A 173 0.06 -0.53 19.52
N ALA A 174 0.19 -0.26 18.22
CA ALA A 174 -0.37 -1.13 17.19
C ALA A 174 0.23 -2.55 17.24
N ARG A 175 1.53 -2.67 17.48
CA ARG A 175 2.20 -3.97 17.67
C ARG A 175 1.71 -4.68 18.93
N ARG A 176 1.56 -3.95 20.04
CA ARG A 176 1.01 -4.50 21.28
C ARG A 176 -0.40 -5.04 21.08
N LEU A 177 -1.24 -4.28 20.41
CA LEU A 177 -2.61 -4.68 20.08
C LEU A 177 -2.64 -5.85 19.09
N ALA A 178 -1.79 -5.87 18.07
CA ALA A 178 -1.72 -6.96 17.11
C ALA A 178 -1.25 -8.27 17.75
N GLY A 179 -0.37 -8.18 18.73
CA GLY A 179 0.27 -9.34 19.33
C GLY A 179 1.33 -9.99 18.39
N PRO A 180 1.96 -11.07 18.82
CA PRO A 180 3.10 -11.66 18.11
C PRO A 180 2.73 -12.23 16.73
N GLU A 181 1.50 -12.70 16.54
CA GLU A 181 1.02 -13.30 15.30
C GLU A 181 0.16 -12.36 14.45
N GLY A 182 -0.19 -11.18 14.97
CA GLY A 182 -1.02 -10.21 14.26
C GLY A 182 -0.26 -9.40 13.21
N ASN A 183 -1.01 -8.73 12.36
CA ASN A 183 -0.52 -7.86 11.33
C ASN A 183 -0.80 -6.40 11.69
N VAL A 184 0.12 -5.51 11.33
CA VAL A 184 -0.07 -4.07 11.39
C VAL A 184 -0.11 -3.53 9.97
N VAL A 185 -1.12 -2.77 9.62
CA VAL A 185 -1.23 -2.04 8.35
C VAL A 185 -1.10 -0.55 8.63
N CYS A 186 -0.30 0.15 7.86
CA CYS A 186 -0.14 1.59 7.97
C CYS A 186 -0.60 2.24 6.66
N ALA A 187 -1.64 3.10 6.71
CA ALA A 187 -2.23 3.72 5.54
C ALA A 187 -2.96 5.03 5.85
N GLY A 188 -3.35 5.77 4.80
CA GLY A 188 -4.15 6.99 4.87
C GLY A 188 -3.40 8.25 4.48
N SER A 189 -2.07 8.26 4.52
CA SER A 189 -1.25 9.42 4.16
C SER A 189 0.15 9.02 3.71
N LEU A 190 0.63 9.62 2.62
CA LEU A 190 2.01 9.47 2.17
C LEU A 190 3.02 10.04 3.18
N TYR A 191 2.65 11.08 3.93
CA TYR A 191 3.50 11.65 4.99
C TYR A 191 3.67 10.66 6.15
N LEU A 192 2.57 10.02 6.58
CA LEU A 192 2.63 8.95 7.57
C LEU A 192 3.55 7.82 7.10
N ILE A 193 3.40 7.37 5.84
CA ILE A 193 4.24 6.29 5.30
C ILE A 193 5.72 6.67 5.30
N GLY A 194 6.05 7.92 4.94
CA GLY A 194 7.43 8.41 4.98
C GLY A 194 8.04 8.36 6.38
N GLU A 195 7.35 8.89 7.39
CA GLU A 195 7.81 8.86 8.78
C GLU A 195 7.88 7.42 9.33
N MET A 196 6.85 6.62 9.13
CA MET A 196 6.81 5.22 9.56
C MET A 196 7.97 4.41 8.96
N ARG A 197 8.25 4.64 7.68
CA ARG A 197 9.34 3.97 6.97
C ARG A 197 10.70 4.33 7.55
N THR A 198 10.89 5.58 7.97
CA THR A 198 12.11 6.02 8.67
C THR A 198 12.25 5.29 10.00
N VAL A 199 11.21 5.28 10.84
CA VAL A 199 11.21 4.57 12.13
C VAL A 199 11.56 3.09 11.96
N LEU A 200 10.93 2.40 11.01
CA LEU A 200 11.14 0.96 10.78
C LEU A 200 12.54 0.64 10.24
N ARG A 201 13.15 1.53 9.47
CA ARG A 201 14.53 1.38 9.00
C ARG A 201 15.53 1.56 10.13
N GLU A 202 15.37 2.60 10.95
CA GLU A 202 16.22 2.80 12.12
C GLU A 202 16.20 1.63 13.11
N GLU A 203 15.02 1.00 13.28
CA GLU A 203 14.90 -0.21 14.10
C GLU A 203 15.65 -1.41 13.50
N ARG A 204 15.58 -1.54 12.17
CA ARG A 204 16.27 -2.63 11.45
C ARG A 204 17.78 -2.48 11.51
N ASP A 205 18.27 -1.25 11.36
CA ASP A 205 19.72 -0.96 11.32
C ASP A 205 20.38 -1.03 12.71
N LYS A 206 19.58 -1.10 13.79
CA LYS A 206 20.03 -1.31 15.17
C LYS A 206 20.08 -2.78 15.60
N ARG A 207 19.61 -3.71 14.75
CA ARG A 207 19.61 -5.17 15.00
C ARG A 207 20.78 -5.86 14.31
#